data_4289483f7bea4da8b305933cd576bb55
#
_entry.id   4289483f7bea4da8b305933cd576bb55
#
_cell.length_a   1.000
_cell.length_b   1.000
_cell.length_c   1.000
_cell.angle_alpha   90.00
_cell.angle_beta   90.00
_cell.angle_gamma   90.00
#
_symmetry.space_group_name_H-M   'P 1'
#
loop_
_entity.id
_entity.type
_entity.pdbx_description
1 polymer ?
#
loop_
_entity_poly.entity_id
_entity_poly.type
_entity_poly.pdbx_seq_one_letter_code
_entity_poly.pdbx_strand_id
1 'polypeptide(L)'
;MVAEDQSVVSGQSYLLVDLDQPATRNMPTSKPNCPVIGITERPNTGKSSLESSRSGSNNEFEISAWVDLVIQLPEEQVLLEQIVATITSQPLAAATFVGVLRETENLSISQGLMVESLAYSTLQNSQGFRTWLSNRSNTVAQVPATETADQGPVVLVERNPRAYLNAQISHGDTLTLMLNRPTKRNAFCAAMRDELALALNLALADKSLAHIVISGRGSAFCAGGDLTEFGQSQDAALAHLTRLTRSPANLIAQLREKILVRVHGACIGAGIELPAFANTISAQPNSVFALPEVGFGLIPGAGGTVSIPRRIGRQNTAKLGLSGASIDANQALRWGLIDVIKD
;
A
#
# COMPACT_ATOMS: atom_id res chain seq x y z
N MET A 1 -12.81 6.71 30.60
CA MET A 1 -12.03 5.50 30.27
C MET A 1 -10.58 5.96 30.12
N VAL A 2 -9.67 5.31 30.80
CA VAL A 2 -8.23 5.61 30.73
C VAL A 2 -7.73 5.05 29.38
N ALA A 3 -6.84 5.78 28.68
CA ALA A 3 -6.32 5.35 27.36
C ALA A 3 -5.65 3.96 27.39
N GLU A 4 -5.16 3.52 28.53
CA GLU A 4 -4.59 2.19 28.76
C GLU A 4 -5.60 1.03 28.59
N ASP A 5 -6.90 1.29 28.80
CA ASP A 5 -7.95 0.26 28.68
C ASP A 5 -8.36 -0.01 27.21
N GLN A 6 -7.77 0.72 26.26
CA GLN A 6 -8.12 0.68 24.85
C GLN A 6 -6.91 0.34 23.96
N SER A 7 -6.12 -0.65 24.37
CA SER A 7 -4.96 -1.11 23.63
C SER A 7 -5.02 -2.61 23.35
N VAL A 8 -4.31 -3.04 22.31
CA VAL A 8 -4.14 -4.46 21.99
C VAL A 8 -3.44 -5.20 23.15
N VAL A 9 -2.59 -4.51 23.93
CA VAL A 9 -1.89 -5.08 25.09
C VAL A 9 -2.85 -5.40 26.22
N SER A 10 -3.91 -4.60 26.42
CA SER A 10 -4.97 -4.84 27.40
C SER A 10 -6.11 -5.72 26.88
N GLY A 11 -5.97 -6.27 25.65
CA GLY A 11 -6.95 -7.18 25.05
C GLY A 11 -8.00 -6.51 24.17
N GLN A 12 -7.95 -5.19 23.99
CA GLN A 12 -8.86 -4.45 23.12
C GLN A 12 -8.31 -4.41 21.68
N SER A 13 -8.82 -5.29 20.79
CA SER A 13 -8.32 -5.40 19.42
C SER A 13 -8.76 -4.25 18.51
N TYR A 14 -9.92 -3.67 18.74
CA TYR A 14 -10.47 -2.52 18.00
C TYR A 14 -11.55 -1.81 18.79
N LEU A 15 -11.96 -0.63 18.35
CA LEU A 15 -13.11 0.12 18.85
C LEU A 15 -14.11 0.36 17.69
N LEU A 16 -15.40 0.22 17.99
CA LEU A 16 -16.48 0.66 17.12
C LEU A 16 -17.06 1.98 17.67
N VAL A 17 -17.24 2.95 16.79
CA VAL A 17 -17.81 4.27 17.09
C VAL A 17 -19.02 4.49 16.18
N ASP A 18 -20.20 4.64 16.78
CA ASP A 18 -21.40 5.03 16.05
C ASP A 18 -21.35 6.53 15.75
N LEU A 19 -21.20 6.87 14.46
CA LEU A 19 -21.09 8.26 13.99
C LEU A 19 -22.45 8.95 13.85
N ASP A 20 -23.56 8.21 13.97
CA ASP A 20 -24.92 8.76 13.90
C ASP A 20 -25.41 9.25 15.26
N GLN A 21 -24.73 8.85 16.34
CA GLN A 21 -25.00 9.38 17.68
C GLN A 21 -24.34 10.75 17.88
N PRO A 22 -25.01 11.66 18.60
CA PRO A 22 -24.40 12.95 18.92
C PRO A 22 -23.11 12.73 19.72
N ALA A 23 -22.03 13.40 19.32
CA ALA A 23 -20.74 13.32 20.01
C ALA A 23 -20.92 13.62 21.50
N THR A 24 -20.61 12.65 22.35
CA THR A 24 -20.49 12.92 23.78
C THR A 24 -19.27 13.85 23.98
N ARG A 25 -19.43 14.88 24.82
CA ARG A 25 -18.48 15.98 25.05
C ARG A 25 -17.07 15.58 25.52
N ASN A 26 -16.76 14.29 25.66
CA ASN A 26 -15.52 13.77 26.21
C ASN A 26 -14.85 12.76 25.25
N MET A 27 -14.45 13.22 24.06
CA MET A 27 -13.50 12.43 23.27
C MET A 27 -12.18 12.33 24.04
N PRO A 28 -11.55 11.13 24.08
CA PRO A 28 -10.22 10.99 24.68
C PRO A 28 -9.22 11.95 24.01
N THR A 29 -8.35 12.56 24.79
CA THR A 29 -7.31 13.48 24.28
C THR A 29 -6.25 12.76 23.44
N SER A 30 -6.12 11.43 23.59
CA SER A 30 -5.21 10.59 22.82
C SER A 30 -5.99 9.51 22.06
N LYS A 31 -5.54 9.18 20.84
CA LYS A 31 -6.08 8.04 20.09
C LYS A 31 -5.67 6.73 20.77
N PRO A 32 -6.56 5.72 20.80
CA PRO A 32 -6.24 4.42 21.39
C PRO A 32 -5.19 3.67 20.55
N ASN A 33 -4.45 2.76 21.20
CA ASN A 33 -3.45 1.92 20.53
C ASN A 33 -4.09 0.67 19.89
N CYS A 34 -5.21 0.85 19.22
CA CYS A 34 -5.91 -0.13 18.41
C CYS A 34 -6.64 0.58 17.27
N PRO A 35 -7.07 -0.13 16.21
CA PRO A 35 -7.92 0.43 15.16
C PRO A 35 -9.24 0.98 15.70
N VAL A 36 -9.67 2.14 15.18
CA VAL A 36 -10.95 2.76 15.50
C VAL A 36 -11.80 2.81 14.23
N ILE A 37 -12.92 2.09 14.26
CA ILE A 37 -13.84 1.95 13.13
C ILE A 37 -15.07 2.80 13.42
N GLY A 38 -15.31 3.81 12.60
CA GLY A 38 -16.57 4.56 12.58
C GLY A 38 -17.62 3.79 11.78
N ILE A 39 -18.83 3.69 12.29
CA ILE A 39 -19.98 3.13 11.57
C ILE A 39 -21.05 4.21 11.39
N THR A 40 -21.70 4.23 10.23
CA THR A 40 -22.82 5.15 9.95
C THR A 40 -23.83 4.51 9.00
N GLU A 41 -25.12 4.83 9.19
CA GLU A 41 -26.20 4.48 8.27
C GLU A 41 -26.57 5.64 7.33
N ARG A 42 -25.98 6.83 7.54
CA ARG A 42 -26.23 8.01 6.69
C ARG A 42 -25.62 7.82 5.31
N PRO A 43 -26.36 8.05 4.21
CA PRO A 43 -25.84 7.86 2.87
C PRO A 43 -24.64 8.82 2.62
N ASN A 44 -23.60 8.27 2.01
CA ASN A 44 -22.46 9.07 1.57
C ASN A 44 -22.90 9.99 0.43
N THR A 45 -23.13 11.28 0.69
CA THR A 45 -23.61 12.26 -0.29
C THR A 45 -22.57 12.64 -1.36
N GLY A 46 -21.43 11.94 -1.44
CA GLY A 46 -20.43 12.13 -2.50
C GLY A 46 -19.67 13.47 -2.44
N LYS A 47 -19.93 14.31 -1.45
CA LYS A 47 -19.16 15.55 -1.23
C LYS A 47 -17.83 15.18 -0.58
N SER A 48 -16.73 15.60 -1.21
CA SER A 48 -15.41 15.41 -0.63
C SER A 48 -15.38 16.06 0.77
N SER A 49 -14.66 15.45 1.69
CA SER A 49 -14.48 15.94 3.07
C SER A 49 -13.98 17.39 3.15
N LEU A 50 -13.47 17.94 2.06
CA LEU A 50 -13.01 19.32 1.91
C LEU A 50 -14.15 20.33 1.66
N GLU A 51 -15.31 19.89 1.13
CA GLU A 51 -16.45 20.80 0.86
C GLU A 51 -17.47 20.83 2.00
N SER A 52 -17.57 19.76 2.81
CA SER A 52 -18.47 19.70 3.97
C SER A 52 -18.00 20.56 5.15
N SER A 53 -16.73 20.98 5.17
CA SER A 53 -16.14 21.79 6.24
C SER A 53 -16.68 23.23 6.38
N ARG A 54 -17.61 23.64 5.50
CA ARG A 54 -18.21 25.01 5.57
C ARG A 54 -19.64 25.06 6.14
N SER A 55 -20.28 23.93 6.42
CA SER A 55 -21.67 23.91 6.91
C SER A 55 -21.98 22.87 8.01
N GLY A 56 -21.03 22.02 8.40
CA GLY A 56 -21.18 21.07 9.50
C GLY A 56 -20.76 21.66 10.85
N SER A 57 -21.34 21.16 11.94
CA SER A 57 -20.89 21.56 13.27
C SER A 57 -19.43 21.12 13.48
N ASN A 58 -18.60 21.91 14.15
CA ASN A 58 -17.19 21.60 14.43
C ASN A 58 -16.99 20.18 15.01
N ASN A 59 -17.98 19.63 15.71
CA ASN A 59 -17.92 18.32 16.35
C ASN A 59 -17.93 17.12 15.36
N GLU A 60 -18.67 17.19 14.23
CA GLU A 60 -18.71 16.09 13.25
C GLU A 60 -17.37 15.94 12.50
N PHE A 61 -16.71 17.06 12.23
CA PHE A 61 -15.38 17.08 11.62
C PHE A 61 -14.32 16.47 12.55
N GLU A 62 -14.38 16.77 13.85
CA GLU A 62 -13.43 16.24 14.84
C GLU A 62 -13.55 14.72 14.99
N ILE A 63 -14.78 14.15 14.98
CA ILE A 63 -14.98 12.70 15.12
C ILE A 63 -14.50 11.95 13.88
N SER A 64 -14.82 12.42 12.67
CA SER A 64 -14.39 11.76 11.44
C SER A 64 -12.87 11.74 11.30
N ALA A 65 -12.18 12.80 11.76
CA ALA A 65 -10.72 12.83 11.80
C ALA A 65 -10.11 11.90 12.86
N TRP A 66 -10.90 11.54 13.89
CA TRP A 66 -10.45 10.69 15.00
C TRP A 66 -10.49 9.19 14.67
N VAL A 67 -11.45 8.74 13.85
CA VAL A 67 -11.55 7.33 13.40
C VAL A 67 -10.51 7.00 12.32
N ASP A 68 -10.11 5.73 12.25
CA ASP A 68 -9.14 5.27 11.25
C ASP A 68 -9.77 4.95 9.90
N LEU A 69 -11.02 4.50 9.93
CA LEU A 69 -11.84 4.25 8.75
C LEU A 69 -13.31 4.42 9.09
N VAL A 70 -14.12 4.62 8.06
CA VAL A 70 -15.58 4.72 8.17
C VAL A 70 -16.22 3.62 7.33
N ILE A 71 -17.19 2.93 7.91
CA ILE A 71 -17.99 1.89 7.27
C ILE A 71 -19.43 2.39 7.11
N GLN A 72 -19.94 2.31 5.90
CA GLN A 72 -21.31 2.64 5.52
C GLN A 72 -22.18 1.40 5.67
N LEU A 73 -23.13 1.42 6.59
CA LEU A 73 -24.09 0.34 6.76
C LEU A 73 -25.42 0.66 6.03
N PRO A 74 -26.12 -0.34 5.50
CA PRO A 74 -25.76 -1.78 5.48
C PRO A 74 -24.84 -2.19 4.33
N GLU A 75 -24.52 -1.29 3.38
CA GLU A 75 -23.85 -1.60 2.10
C GLU A 75 -22.46 -2.25 2.29
N GLU A 76 -21.71 -1.85 3.32
CA GLU A 76 -20.37 -2.35 3.60
C GLU A 76 -20.34 -3.36 4.77
N GLN A 77 -21.45 -4.03 5.10
CA GLN A 77 -21.51 -5.01 6.18
C GLN A 77 -20.48 -6.15 6.01
N VAL A 78 -20.38 -6.72 4.80
CA VAL A 78 -19.41 -7.78 4.50
C VAL A 78 -17.98 -7.28 4.66
N LEU A 79 -17.72 -6.04 4.27
CA LEU A 79 -16.40 -5.43 4.43
C LEU A 79 -16.05 -5.22 5.90
N LEU A 80 -17.02 -4.83 6.74
CA LEU A 80 -16.82 -4.72 8.20
C LEU A 80 -16.45 -6.07 8.80
N GLU A 81 -17.14 -7.14 8.42
CA GLU A 81 -16.86 -8.49 8.90
C GLU A 81 -15.44 -8.95 8.53
N GLN A 82 -14.99 -8.68 7.29
CA GLN A 82 -13.63 -8.98 6.84
C GLN A 82 -12.59 -8.19 7.65
N ILE A 83 -12.81 -6.89 7.87
CA ILE A 83 -11.93 -6.03 8.66
C ILE A 83 -11.82 -6.55 10.10
N VAL A 84 -12.93 -6.84 10.74
CA VAL A 84 -12.96 -7.37 12.12
C VAL A 84 -12.26 -8.72 12.21
N ALA A 85 -12.47 -9.62 11.23
CA ALA A 85 -11.78 -10.90 11.18
C ALA A 85 -10.25 -10.73 11.06
N THR A 86 -9.79 -9.83 10.19
CA THR A 86 -8.36 -9.53 10.03
C THR A 86 -7.76 -8.95 11.31
N ILE A 87 -8.42 -7.96 11.92
CA ILE A 87 -7.94 -7.33 13.17
C ILE A 87 -7.88 -8.37 14.29
N THR A 88 -8.88 -9.22 14.40
CA THR A 88 -8.94 -10.25 15.46
C THR A 88 -7.87 -11.31 15.27
N SER A 89 -7.57 -11.70 14.04
CA SER A 89 -6.51 -12.69 13.74
C SER A 89 -5.10 -12.12 13.83
N GLN A 90 -4.91 -10.81 13.56
CA GLN A 90 -3.61 -10.15 13.51
C GLN A 90 -3.63 -8.79 14.25
N PRO A 91 -3.97 -8.77 15.54
CA PRO A 91 -4.22 -7.52 16.27
C PRO A 91 -3.00 -6.60 16.35
N LEU A 92 -1.78 -7.15 16.48
CA LEU A 92 -0.56 -6.36 16.55
C LEU A 92 -0.24 -5.71 15.19
N ALA A 93 -0.40 -6.44 14.08
CA ALA A 93 -0.18 -5.90 12.76
C ALA A 93 -1.22 -4.82 12.42
N ALA A 94 -2.49 -5.04 12.76
CA ALA A 94 -3.55 -4.08 12.55
C ALA A 94 -3.35 -2.79 13.35
N ALA A 95 -2.99 -2.89 14.64
CA ALA A 95 -2.67 -1.73 15.49
C ALA A 95 -1.43 -0.98 14.98
N THR A 96 -0.38 -1.71 14.59
CA THR A 96 0.83 -1.12 14.01
C THR A 96 0.51 -0.40 12.70
N PHE A 97 -0.31 -1.00 11.82
CA PHE A 97 -0.70 -0.42 10.55
C PHE A 97 -1.40 0.94 10.72
N VAL A 98 -2.46 0.99 11.55
CA VAL A 98 -3.17 2.26 11.77
C VAL A 98 -2.29 3.27 12.51
N GLY A 99 -1.43 2.84 13.44
CA GLY A 99 -0.45 3.68 14.11
C GLY A 99 0.51 4.34 13.11
N VAL A 100 1.09 3.55 12.20
CA VAL A 100 1.98 4.07 11.13
C VAL A 100 1.24 5.04 10.22
N LEU A 101 0.00 4.73 9.81
CA LEU A 101 -0.79 5.63 8.97
C LEU A 101 -1.07 6.98 9.66
N ARG A 102 -1.33 6.98 10.97
CA ARG A 102 -1.55 8.21 11.76
C ARG A 102 -0.29 9.08 11.80
N GLU A 103 0.86 8.46 12.07
CA GLU A 103 2.13 9.18 12.24
C GLU A 103 2.69 9.67 10.89
N THR A 104 2.55 8.88 9.82
CA THR A 104 3.16 9.22 8.51
C THR A 104 2.39 10.28 7.73
N GLU A 105 1.17 10.64 8.14
CA GLU A 105 0.32 11.60 7.44
C GLU A 105 1.01 12.95 7.22
N ASN A 106 1.73 13.45 8.23
CA ASN A 106 2.41 14.76 8.20
C ASN A 106 3.93 14.67 8.00
N LEU A 107 4.49 13.48 7.81
CA LEU A 107 5.92 13.30 7.59
C LEU A 107 6.29 13.49 6.12
N SER A 108 7.55 13.86 5.87
CA SER A 108 8.11 13.77 4.52
C SER A 108 8.13 12.31 4.04
N ILE A 109 8.24 12.10 2.73
CA ILE A 109 8.29 10.73 2.16
C ILE A 109 9.43 9.92 2.78
N SER A 110 10.63 10.49 2.89
CA SER A 110 11.80 9.79 3.45
C SER A 110 11.62 9.43 4.92
N GLN A 111 11.03 10.33 5.72
CA GLN A 111 10.72 10.06 7.13
C GLN A 111 9.65 8.96 7.27
N GLY A 112 8.60 9.05 6.46
CA GLY A 112 7.53 8.03 6.44
C GLY A 112 8.07 6.65 6.06
N LEU A 113 8.93 6.56 5.03
CA LEU A 113 9.59 5.30 4.64
C LEU A 113 10.49 4.73 5.74
N MET A 114 11.14 5.58 6.53
CA MET A 114 11.90 5.14 7.71
C MET A 114 10.97 4.54 8.77
N VAL A 115 9.89 5.22 9.12
CA VAL A 115 8.89 4.74 10.09
C VAL A 115 8.28 3.42 9.62
N GLU A 116 7.85 3.32 8.36
CA GLU A 116 7.32 2.10 7.77
C GLU A 116 8.33 0.94 7.89
N SER A 117 9.58 1.18 7.50
CA SER A 117 10.62 0.14 7.52
C SER A 117 10.96 -0.34 8.93
N LEU A 118 10.96 0.53 9.95
CA LEU A 118 11.12 0.13 11.35
C LEU A 118 9.94 -0.71 11.84
N ALA A 119 8.72 -0.26 11.58
CA ALA A 119 7.50 -0.97 11.94
C ALA A 119 7.41 -2.35 11.28
N TYR A 120 7.71 -2.43 9.98
CA TYR A 120 7.79 -3.68 9.22
C TYR A 120 8.82 -4.64 9.83
N SER A 121 10.04 -4.16 10.13
CA SER A 121 11.10 -4.96 10.76
C SER A 121 10.69 -5.48 12.14
N THR A 122 9.98 -4.68 12.92
CA THR A 122 9.44 -5.09 14.22
C THR A 122 8.44 -6.23 14.05
N LEU A 123 7.51 -6.12 13.12
CA LEU A 123 6.49 -7.14 12.86
C LEU A 123 7.05 -8.44 12.28
N GLN A 124 8.17 -8.41 11.55
CA GLN A 124 8.84 -9.62 11.07
C GLN A 124 9.26 -10.56 12.23
N ASN A 125 9.41 -10.03 13.44
CA ASN A 125 9.71 -10.80 14.65
C ASN A 125 8.46 -11.11 15.50
N SER A 126 7.26 -10.74 15.05
CA SER A 126 6.02 -10.98 15.77
C SER A 126 5.57 -12.44 15.73
N GLN A 127 4.80 -12.86 16.76
CA GLN A 127 4.20 -14.20 16.77
C GLN A 127 3.19 -14.37 15.62
N GLY A 128 2.44 -13.30 15.28
CA GLY A 128 1.46 -13.34 14.17
C GLY A 128 2.11 -13.71 12.84
N PHE A 129 3.21 -13.05 12.49
CA PHE A 129 3.95 -13.34 11.28
C PHE A 129 4.57 -14.75 11.29
N ARG A 130 5.18 -15.17 12.43
CA ARG A 130 5.73 -16.54 12.55
C ARG A 130 4.67 -17.61 12.39
N THR A 131 3.49 -17.41 12.97
CA THR A 131 2.36 -18.34 12.82
C THR A 131 1.91 -18.43 11.37
N TRP A 132 1.79 -17.28 10.68
CA TRP A 132 1.45 -17.25 9.26
C TRP A 132 2.50 -17.99 8.40
N LEU A 133 3.80 -17.79 8.65
CA LEU A 133 4.89 -18.51 7.95
C LEU A 133 4.79 -20.02 8.15
N SER A 134 4.55 -20.48 9.39
CA SER A 134 4.42 -21.89 9.71
C SER A 134 3.25 -22.54 8.97
N ASN A 135 2.10 -21.90 8.97
CA ASN A 135 0.90 -22.38 8.30
C ASN A 135 1.11 -22.45 6.77
N ARG A 136 1.79 -21.47 6.19
CA ARG A 136 2.11 -21.44 4.76
C ARG A 136 3.08 -22.56 4.36
N SER A 137 4.12 -22.82 5.14
CA SER A 137 5.09 -23.89 4.84
C SER A 137 4.43 -25.24 4.72
N ASN A 138 3.42 -25.52 5.52
CA ASN A 138 2.63 -26.75 5.47
C ASN A 138 1.80 -26.86 4.18
N THR A 139 1.44 -25.75 3.56
CA THR A 139 0.61 -25.72 2.33
C THR A 139 1.47 -25.77 1.06
N VAL A 140 2.65 -25.13 1.06
CA VAL A 140 3.55 -25.04 -0.13
C VAL A 140 4.30 -26.35 -0.39
N ALA A 141 4.50 -27.20 0.60
CA ALA A 141 5.15 -28.50 0.44
C ALA A 141 4.44 -29.46 -0.55
N GLN A 142 3.25 -29.09 -1.05
CA GLN A 142 2.44 -29.89 -1.97
C GLN A 142 2.50 -29.45 -3.44
N VAL A 143 3.20 -28.37 -3.77
CA VAL A 143 3.30 -27.88 -5.16
C VAL A 143 4.65 -28.31 -5.76
N PRO A 144 4.67 -29.15 -6.83
CA PRO A 144 5.91 -29.52 -7.49
C PRO A 144 6.62 -28.32 -8.10
N ALA A 145 7.92 -28.22 -7.90
CA ALA A 145 8.77 -27.19 -8.51
C ALA A 145 9.00 -27.51 -10.00
N THR A 146 7.99 -27.29 -10.85
CA THR A 146 8.08 -27.47 -12.30
C THR A 146 8.04 -26.17 -13.06
N GLU A 147 8.73 -25.13 -12.58
CA GLU A 147 8.82 -23.89 -13.34
C GLU A 147 10.25 -23.70 -13.85
N THR A 148 10.39 -23.58 -15.16
CA THR A 148 11.59 -23.02 -15.80
C THR A 148 11.82 -21.66 -15.18
N ALA A 149 12.95 -21.47 -14.50
CA ALA A 149 13.32 -20.19 -13.94
C ALA A 149 13.35 -19.13 -15.06
N ASP A 150 12.78 -17.95 -14.80
CA ASP A 150 12.94 -16.81 -15.70
C ASP A 150 14.44 -16.57 -15.89
N GLN A 151 14.92 -16.63 -17.14
CA GLN A 151 16.33 -16.42 -17.46
C GLN A 151 16.57 -14.95 -17.80
N GLY A 152 17.68 -14.39 -17.30
CA GLY A 152 18.09 -13.03 -17.58
C GLY A 152 17.71 -12.02 -16.49
N PRO A 153 17.84 -10.70 -16.78
CA PRO A 153 17.56 -9.63 -15.82
C PRO A 153 16.07 -9.62 -15.44
N VAL A 154 15.81 -9.35 -14.17
CA VAL A 154 14.43 -9.30 -13.65
C VAL A 154 13.77 -7.94 -13.89
N VAL A 155 14.53 -6.94 -14.34
CA VAL A 155 14.05 -5.66 -14.87
C VAL A 155 14.71 -5.42 -16.23
N LEU A 156 13.93 -5.37 -17.29
CA LEU A 156 14.42 -4.96 -18.61
C LEU A 156 14.48 -3.44 -18.67
N VAL A 157 15.62 -2.93 -19.12
CA VAL A 157 15.87 -1.48 -19.24
C VAL A 157 16.09 -1.15 -20.70
N GLU A 158 15.22 -0.28 -21.25
CA GLU A 158 15.31 0.16 -22.63
C GLU A 158 15.29 1.69 -22.69
N ARG A 159 16.19 2.28 -23.45
CA ARG A 159 16.23 3.71 -23.71
C ARG A 159 15.77 3.99 -25.13
N ASN A 160 14.72 4.77 -25.24
CA ASN A 160 14.12 5.17 -26.52
C ASN A 160 14.32 6.67 -26.76
N PRO A 161 15.15 7.08 -27.74
CA PRO A 161 15.30 8.48 -28.06
C PRO A 161 13.99 9.01 -28.68
N ARG A 162 13.48 10.14 -28.14
CA ARG A 162 12.29 10.85 -28.64
C ARG A 162 11.07 9.96 -28.89
N ALA A 163 10.73 9.09 -27.95
CA ALA A 163 9.56 8.22 -28.06
C ALA A 163 8.24 9.04 -28.05
N TYR A 164 7.23 8.54 -28.78
CA TYR A 164 5.89 9.08 -28.69
C TYR A 164 5.24 8.64 -27.36
N LEU A 165 4.87 9.60 -26.53
CA LEU A 165 4.06 9.39 -25.35
C LEU A 165 2.68 10.03 -25.58
N ASN A 166 1.61 9.22 -25.53
CA ASN A 166 0.22 9.70 -25.71
C ASN A 166 -0.01 10.54 -26.98
N ALA A 167 0.54 10.12 -28.13
CA ALA A 167 0.48 10.80 -29.43
C ALA A 167 1.23 12.16 -29.52
N GLN A 168 2.03 12.51 -28.50
CA GLN A 168 2.91 13.68 -28.54
C GLN A 168 4.38 13.25 -28.60
N ILE A 169 5.18 14.01 -29.36
CA ILE A 169 6.64 13.80 -29.42
C ILE A 169 7.24 14.25 -28.09
N SER A 170 7.97 13.35 -27.42
CA SER A 170 8.77 13.72 -26.25
C SER A 170 9.91 14.66 -26.64
N HIS A 171 10.12 15.72 -25.87
CA HIS A 171 11.25 16.63 -26.05
C HIS A 171 12.59 16.07 -25.52
N GLY A 172 12.65 14.81 -25.06
CA GLY A 172 13.85 14.12 -24.59
C GLY A 172 13.68 12.60 -24.66
N ASP A 173 14.70 11.89 -24.17
CA ASP A 173 14.69 10.43 -24.17
C ASP A 173 13.69 9.87 -23.15
N THR A 174 13.14 8.70 -23.48
CA THR A 174 12.29 7.92 -22.58
C THR A 174 13.03 6.67 -22.12
N LEU A 175 13.07 6.44 -20.80
CA LEU A 175 13.55 5.20 -20.20
C LEU A 175 12.35 4.30 -19.90
N THR A 176 12.35 3.08 -20.43
CA THR A 176 11.36 2.05 -20.10
C THR A 176 11.97 1.04 -19.15
N LEU A 177 11.33 0.83 -18.01
CA LEU A 177 11.66 -0.18 -17.01
C LEU A 177 10.52 -1.21 -17.00
N MET A 178 10.83 -2.45 -17.41
CA MET A 178 9.80 -3.50 -17.49
C MET A 178 10.12 -4.63 -16.52
N LEU A 179 9.23 -4.88 -15.56
CA LEU A 179 9.33 -6.02 -14.64
C LEU A 179 9.26 -7.32 -15.45
N ASN A 180 10.24 -8.21 -15.28
CA ASN A 180 10.45 -9.36 -16.15
C ASN A 180 10.61 -10.67 -15.37
N ARG A 181 9.60 -10.99 -14.56
CA ARG A 181 9.42 -12.32 -13.93
C ARG A 181 8.00 -12.83 -14.20
N PRO A 182 7.59 -12.99 -15.50
CA PRO A 182 6.21 -13.29 -15.86
C PRO A 182 5.72 -14.64 -15.29
N THR A 183 6.58 -15.65 -15.15
CA THR A 183 6.22 -16.95 -14.55
C THR A 183 5.85 -16.83 -13.08
N LYS A 184 6.41 -15.84 -12.37
CA LYS A 184 6.11 -15.48 -10.98
C LYS A 184 5.16 -14.28 -10.87
N ARG A 185 4.46 -13.91 -11.96
CA ARG A 185 3.58 -12.74 -12.01
C ARG A 185 4.26 -11.48 -11.48
N ASN A 186 5.55 -11.32 -11.82
CA ASN A 186 6.41 -10.20 -11.40
C ASN A 186 6.46 -9.99 -9.87
N ALA A 187 6.42 -11.10 -9.09
CA ALA A 187 6.57 -11.03 -7.65
C ALA A 187 7.86 -10.28 -7.27
N PHE A 188 7.71 -9.26 -6.41
CA PHE A 188 8.77 -8.33 -6.03
C PHE A 188 9.76 -9.01 -5.08
N CYS A 189 10.96 -9.27 -5.56
CA CYS A 189 12.06 -9.93 -4.85
C CYS A 189 13.26 -8.99 -4.66
N ALA A 190 14.26 -9.44 -3.90
CA ALA A 190 15.47 -8.68 -3.64
C ALA A 190 16.20 -8.28 -4.93
N ALA A 191 16.31 -9.18 -5.90
CA ALA A 191 16.95 -8.88 -7.20
C ALA A 191 16.18 -7.77 -7.94
N MET A 192 14.84 -7.84 -7.98
CA MET A 192 14.02 -6.81 -8.64
C MET A 192 14.14 -5.46 -7.94
N ARG A 193 14.17 -5.45 -6.59
CA ARG A 193 14.44 -4.23 -5.80
C ARG A 193 15.77 -3.61 -6.23
N ASP A 194 16.82 -4.41 -6.28
CA ASP A 194 18.18 -3.94 -6.53
C ASP A 194 18.36 -3.43 -7.98
N GLU A 195 17.82 -4.16 -8.97
CA GLU A 195 17.87 -3.74 -10.38
C GLU A 195 17.03 -2.47 -10.62
N LEU A 196 15.83 -2.36 -10.03
CA LEU A 196 15.03 -1.13 -10.09
C LEU A 196 15.74 0.05 -9.43
N ALA A 197 16.32 -0.14 -8.25
CA ALA A 197 17.05 0.91 -7.55
C ALA A 197 18.26 1.38 -8.36
N LEU A 198 19.00 0.45 -8.98
CA LEU A 198 20.12 0.80 -9.87
C LEU A 198 19.66 1.61 -11.07
N ALA A 199 18.65 1.15 -11.81
CA ALA A 199 18.14 1.83 -12.99
C ALA A 199 17.59 3.23 -12.67
N LEU A 200 16.85 3.37 -11.56
CA LEU A 200 16.30 4.65 -11.12
C LEU A 200 17.40 5.62 -10.62
N ASN A 201 18.45 5.13 -9.96
CA ASN A 201 19.60 5.97 -9.59
C ASN A 201 20.34 6.52 -10.83
N LEU A 202 20.54 5.68 -11.85
CA LEU A 202 21.10 6.12 -13.13
C LEU A 202 20.20 7.16 -13.80
N ALA A 203 18.88 6.93 -13.79
CA ALA A 203 17.91 7.89 -14.33
C ALA A 203 17.90 9.22 -13.57
N LEU A 204 18.11 9.22 -12.25
CA LEU A 204 18.19 10.44 -11.43
C LEU A 204 19.40 11.31 -11.84
N ALA A 205 20.52 10.68 -12.20
CA ALA A 205 21.72 11.36 -12.65
C ALA A 205 21.62 11.87 -14.11
N ASP A 206 20.79 11.24 -14.94
CA ASP A 206 20.67 11.55 -16.37
C ASP A 206 19.67 12.68 -16.64
N LYS A 207 20.20 13.86 -16.95
CA LYS A 207 19.38 15.06 -17.26
C LYS A 207 18.75 15.05 -18.65
N SER A 208 19.16 14.15 -19.55
CA SER A 208 18.57 14.03 -20.90
C SER A 208 17.25 13.26 -20.90
N LEU A 209 16.94 12.51 -19.84
CA LEU A 209 15.69 11.79 -19.70
C LEU A 209 14.54 12.76 -19.41
N ALA A 210 13.57 12.78 -20.32
CA ALA A 210 12.31 13.52 -20.13
C ALA A 210 11.26 12.67 -19.41
N HIS A 211 11.18 11.37 -19.73
CA HIS A 211 10.16 10.47 -19.23
C HIS A 211 10.73 9.11 -18.80
N ILE A 212 10.06 8.50 -17.84
CA ILE A 212 10.31 7.14 -17.37
C ILE A 212 8.98 6.39 -17.40
N VAL A 213 8.94 5.25 -18.06
CA VAL A 213 7.76 4.38 -18.10
C VAL A 213 8.09 3.09 -17.35
N ILE A 214 7.29 2.78 -16.33
CA ILE A 214 7.39 1.50 -15.60
C ILE A 214 6.21 0.63 -16.01
N SER A 215 6.48 -0.62 -16.39
CA SER A 215 5.48 -1.60 -16.83
C SER A 215 5.84 -3.01 -16.34
N GLY A 216 4.95 -3.98 -16.58
CA GLY A 216 5.20 -5.40 -16.27
C GLY A 216 4.98 -6.29 -17.50
N ARG A 217 5.75 -7.37 -17.60
CA ARG A 217 5.57 -8.40 -18.63
C ARG A 217 4.62 -9.49 -18.13
N GLY A 218 3.83 -10.06 -19.04
CA GLY A 218 2.96 -11.20 -18.75
C GLY A 218 1.56 -10.80 -18.29
N SER A 219 0.94 -11.65 -17.45
CA SER A 219 -0.49 -11.52 -17.08
C SER A 219 -0.77 -10.58 -15.91
N ALA A 220 0.25 -10.08 -15.25
CA ALA A 220 0.11 -9.20 -14.08
C ALA A 220 1.24 -8.18 -14.07
N PHE A 221 0.93 -6.97 -13.61
CA PHE A 221 1.96 -5.95 -13.36
C PHE A 221 2.91 -6.42 -12.26
N CYS A 222 2.38 -6.73 -11.06
CA CYS A 222 3.14 -7.31 -9.95
C CYS A 222 2.17 -7.89 -8.89
N ALA A 223 2.32 -9.16 -8.58
CA ALA A 223 1.46 -9.87 -7.63
C ALA A 223 1.87 -9.72 -6.16
N GLY A 224 2.69 -8.72 -5.82
CA GLY A 224 3.17 -8.45 -4.47
C GLY A 224 4.56 -8.96 -4.18
N GLY A 225 4.96 -8.95 -2.91
CA GLY A 225 6.25 -9.46 -2.48
C GLY A 225 6.43 -10.95 -2.79
N ASP A 226 7.64 -11.33 -3.18
CA ASP A 226 7.96 -12.76 -3.40
C ASP A 226 7.90 -13.50 -2.06
N LEU A 227 6.80 -14.22 -1.87
CA LEU A 227 6.54 -14.92 -0.61
C LEU A 227 7.62 -15.98 -0.30
N THR A 228 8.41 -16.41 -1.27
CA THR A 228 9.51 -17.36 -1.00
C THR A 228 10.65 -16.72 -0.23
N GLU A 229 10.78 -15.39 -0.27
CA GLU A 229 11.79 -14.63 0.48
C GLU A 229 11.31 -14.24 1.90
N PHE A 230 10.01 -14.40 2.19
CA PHE A 230 9.44 -14.01 3.48
C PHE A 230 9.97 -14.92 4.60
N GLY A 231 10.44 -14.30 5.69
CA GLY A 231 11.03 -14.99 6.83
C GLY A 231 12.49 -15.47 6.62
N GLN A 232 13.08 -15.22 5.45
CA GLN A 232 14.48 -15.62 5.21
C GLN A 232 15.51 -14.63 5.81
N SER A 233 15.13 -13.38 6.05
CA SER A 233 16.03 -12.42 6.70
C SER A 233 16.17 -12.74 8.18
N GLN A 234 17.41 -13.07 8.60
CA GLN A 234 17.74 -13.34 9.99
C GLN A 234 18.12 -12.08 10.77
N ASP A 235 18.44 -10.98 10.07
CA ASP A 235 18.83 -9.69 10.65
C ASP A 235 17.85 -8.59 10.24
N ALA A 236 16.97 -8.23 11.16
CA ALA A 236 15.97 -7.20 10.96
C ALA A 236 16.59 -5.79 10.78
N ALA A 237 17.73 -5.51 11.41
CA ALA A 237 18.44 -4.24 11.29
C ALA A 237 19.07 -4.11 9.89
N LEU A 238 19.73 -5.16 9.41
CA LEU A 238 20.26 -5.19 8.04
C LEU A 238 19.14 -5.06 7.00
N ALA A 239 18.02 -5.77 7.20
CA ALA A 239 16.86 -5.67 6.34
C ALA A 239 16.27 -4.26 6.32
N HIS A 240 16.19 -3.58 7.47
CA HIS A 240 15.78 -2.18 7.59
C HIS A 240 16.71 -1.26 6.79
N LEU A 241 18.02 -1.32 7.03
CA LEU A 241 18.98 -0.49 6.32
C LEU A 241 18.97 -0.74 4.81
N THR A 242 18.79 -2.00 4.39
CA THR A 242 18.68 -2.35 2.97
C THR A 242 17.45 -1.72 2.33
N ARG A 243 16.28 -1.72 2.99
CA ARG A 243 15.08 -1.04 2.49
C ARG A 243 15.26 0.46 2.34
N LEU A 244 16.05 1.11 3.19
CA LEU A 244 16.33 2.54 3.10
C LEU A 244 17.35 2.87 2.01
N THR A 245 18.43 2.08 1.91
CA THR A 245 19.56 2.37 0.99
C THR A 245 19.28 1.92 -0.44
N ARG A 246 18.50 0.84 -0.63
CA ARG A 246 18.07 0.30 -1.92
C ARG A 246 16.56 0.46 -2.07
N SER A 247 16.08 1.71 -2.06
CA SER A 247 14.66 2.05 -2.01
C SER A 247 14.12 2.52 -3.36
N PRO A 248 13.52 1.64 -4.19
CA PRO A 248 12.80 2.10 -5.39
C PRO A 248 11.71 3.12 -5.06
N ALA A 249 11.03 2.97 -3.93
CA ALA A 249 10.01 3.90 -3.44
C ALA A 249 10.52 5.34 -3.35
N ASN A 250 11.65 5.55 -2.67
CA ASN A 250 12.25 6.87 -2.53
C ASN A 250 12.73 7.44 -3.87
N LEU A 251 13.27 6.60 -4.75
CA LEU A 251 13.75 7.02 -6.07
C LEU A 251 12.59 7.36 -7.00
N ILE A 252 11.50 6.59 -7.00
CA ILE A 252 10.27 6.90 -7.75
C ILE A 252 9.72 8.24 -7.26
N ALA A 253 9.69 8.48 -5.95
CA ALA A 253 9.21 9.74 -5.38
C ALA A 253 10.05 10.95 -5.82
N GLN A 254 11.39 10.81 -5.89
CA GLN A 254 12.28 11.86 -6.36
C GLN A 254 12.16 12.14 -7.87
N LEU A 255 11.85 11.10 -8.67
CA LEU A 255 11.64 11.17 -10.11
C LEU A 255 10.17 11.35 -10.51
N ARG A 256 9.29 11.51 -9.56
CA ARG A 256 7.83 11.46 -9.69
C ARG A 256 7.32 12.13 -10.95
N GLU A 257 7.69 13.37 -11.19
CA GLU A 257 7.19 14.20 -12.28
C GLU A 257 7.49 13.64 -13.70
N LYS A 258 8.47 12.74 -13.80
CA LYS A 258 8.86 12.08 -15.05
C LYS A 258 8.26 10.69 -15.21
N ILE A 259 7.63 10.12 -14.14
CA ILE A 259 7.25 8.71 -14.13
C ILE A 259 5.77 8.53 -14.47
N LEU A 260 5.54 7.70 -15.49
CA LEU A 260 4.26 7.07 -15.83
C LEU A 260 4.37 5.57 -15.52
N VAL A 261 3.46 5.04 -14.71
CA VAL A 261 3.34 3.59 -14.49
C VAL A 261 2.14 3.04 -15.25
N ARG A 262 2.36 1.99 -16.03
CA ARG A 262 1.31 1.26 -16.76
C ARG A 262 1.08 -0.08 -16.08
N VAL A 263 -0.08 -0.24 -15.45
CA VAL A 263 -0.42 -1.44 -14.67
C VAL A 263 -1.53 -2.24 -15.35
N HIS A 264 -1.53 -3.55 -15.10
CA HIS A 264 -2.53 -4.49 -15.62
C HIS A 264 -2.64 -5.73 -14.73
N GLY A 265 -3.79 -6.41 -14.78
CA GLY A 265 -4.02 -7.62 -14.02
C GLY A 265 -3.80 -7.39 -12.51
N ALA A 266 -3.09 -8.29 -11.84
CA ALA A 266 -2.83 -8.15 -10.41
C ALA A 266 -1.79 -7.06 -10.11
N CYS A 267 -2.16 -6.12 -9.22
CA CYS A 267 -1.36 -5.01 -8.70
C CYS A 267 -1.45 -5.05 -7.17
N ILE A 268 -0.75 -5.98 -6.54
CA ILE A 268 -0.94 -6.34 -5.13
C ILE A 268 0.27 -5.92 -4.31
N GLY A 269 0.10 -5.38 -3.10
CA GLY A 269 1.19 -4.97 -2.23
C GLY A 269 2.18 -4.07 -2.96
N ALA A 270 3.47 -4.46 -3.05
CA ALA A 270 4.49 -3.73 -3.80
C ALA A 270 4.05 -3.34 -5.23
N GLY A 271 3.13 -4.11 -5.84
CA GLY A 271 2.57 -3.85 -7.17
C GLY A 271 1.66 -2.62 -7.25
N ILE A 272 1.23 -2.07 -6.14
CA ILE A 272 0.55 -0.76 -6.07
C ILE A 272 1.28 0.21 -5.14
N GLU A 273 2.00 -0.26 -4.14
CA GLU A 273 2.76 0.58 -3.23
C GLU A 273 3.79 1.45 -3.96
N LEU A 274 4.58 0.84 -4.86
CA LEU A 274 5.59 1.52 -5.67
C LEU A 274 4.96 2.46 -6.72
N PRO A 275 3.98 2.01 -7.54
CA PRO A 275 3.30 2.88 -8.49
C PRO A 275 2.68 4.12 -7.85
N ALA A 276 2.17 4.01 -6.62
CA ALA A 276 1.50 5.11 -5.95
C ALA A 276 2.40 6.34 -5.68
N PHE A 277 3.72 6.21 -5.76
CA PHE A 277 4.65 7.35 -5.74
C PHE A 277 4.74 8.11 -7.07
N ALA A 278 4.38 7.50 -8.19
CA ALA A 278 4.50 8.11 -9.51
C ALA A 278 3.51 9.27 -9.73
N ASN A 279 3.78 10.12 -10.71
CA ASN A 279 2.86 11.19 -11.09
C ASN A 279 1.58 10.62 -11.69
N THR A 280 1.71 9.65 -12.58
CA THR A 280 0.57 9.09 -13.32
C THR A 280 0.58 7.56 -13.27
N ILE A 281 -0.56 6.97 -12.95
CA ILE A 281 -0.82 5.54 -13.04
C ILE A 281 -1.93 5.31 -14.05
N SER A 282 -1.60 4.63 -15.15
CA SER A 282 -2.55 4.15 -16.15
C SER A 282 -2.81 2.68 -15.94
N ALA A 283 -4.05 2.28 -15.72
CA ALA A 283 -4.44 0.90 -15.48
C ALA A 283 -5.27 0.34 -16.63
N GLN A 284 -5.10 -0.96 -16.92
CA GLN A 284 -6.04 -1.66 -17.79
C GLN A 284 -7.36 -1.92 -17.06
N PRO A 285 -8.49 -2.08 -17.78
CA PRO A 285 -9.82 -2.30 -17.18
C PRO A 285 -9.90 -3.52 -16.25
N ASN A 286 -9.08 -4.56 -16.52
CA ASN A 286 -9.02 -5.80 -15.74
C ASN A 286 -8.06 -5.73 -14.54
N SER A 287 -7.51 -4.56 -14.23
CA SER A 287 -6.59 -4.39 -13.10
C SER A 287 -7.31 -4.54 -11.77
N VAL A 288 -6.67 -5.23 -10.82
CA VAL A 288 -7.16 -5.40 -9.44
C VAL A 288 -6.07 -4.98 -8.46
N PHE A 289 -6.46 -4.32 -7.37
CA PHE A 289 -5.56 -3.73 -6.39
C PHE A 289 -5.90 -4.23 -4.99
N ALA A 290 -4.90 -4.61 -4.20
CA ALA A 290 -5.09 -5.03 -2.81
C ALA A 290 -3.83 -4.81 -1.97
N LEU A 291 -4.03 -4.70 -0.65
CA LEU A 291 -2.99 -4.66 0.38
C LEU A 291 -3.24 -5.77 1.40
N PRO A 292 -2.75 -6.99 1.17
CA PRO A 292 -3.07 -8.14 2.02
C PRO A 292 -2.15 -8.31 3.24
N GLU A 293 -1.15 -7.42 3.41
CA GLU A 293 -0.01 -7.60 4.32
C GLU A 293 -0.44 -7.74 5.79
N VAL A 294 -1.51 -7.06 6.22
CA VAL A 294 -2.01 -7.16 7.60
C VAL A 294 -2.47 -8.58 7.91
N GLY A 295 -3.12 -9.26 6.95
CA GLY A 295 -3.50 -10.67 7.08
C GLY A 295 -2.30 -11.64 7.23
N PHE A 296 -1.10 -11.21 6.85
CA PHE A 296 0.14 -11.96 7.03
C PHE A 296 0.83 -11.67 8.38
N GLY A 297 0.29 -10.77 9.19
CA GLY A 297 0.93 -10.29 10.41
C GLY A 297 2.00 -9.23 10.16
N LEU A 298 1.96 -8.57 9.00
CA LEU A 298 2.85 -7.49 8.57
C LEU A 298 2.05 -6.22 8.23
N ILE A 299 2.74 -5.20 7.76
CA ILE A 299 2.16 -4.02 7.09
C ILE A 299 2.74 -3.91 5.69
N PRO A 300 2.21 -3.08 4.78
CA PRO A 300 2.89 -2.72 3.54
C PRO A 300 4.34 -2.30 3.81
N GLY A 301 5.29 -2.82 3.05
CA GLY A 301 6.72 -2.64 3.32
C GLY A 301 7.54 -2.17 2.11
N ALA A 302 6.87 -1.82 1.01
CA ALA A 302 7.47 -1.23 -0.18
C ALA A 302 7.09 0.25 -0.36
N GLY A 303 6.63 0.91 0.70
CA GLY A 303 6.25 2.31 0.74
C GLY A 303 4.74 2.57 0.80
N GLY A 304 3.91 1.54 0.93
CA GLY A 304 2.45 1.66 0.80
C GLY A 304 1.79 2.47 1.89
N THR A 305 2.32 2.47 3.11
CA THR A 305 1.82 3.33 4.21
C THR A 305 2.14 4.81 4.00
N VAL A 306 2.98 5.12 3.01
CA VAL A 306 3.41 6.47 2.68
C VAL A 306 2.79 6.96 1.37
N SER A 307 2.84 6.14 0.32
CA SER A 307 2.38 6.50 -1.03
C SER A 307 0.87 6.50 -1.16
N ILE A 308 0.22 5.42 -0.68
CA ILE A 308 -1.21 5.21 -0.89
C ILE A 308 -2.07 6.24 -0.14
N PRO A 309 -1.80 6.57 1.15
CA PRO A 309 -2.56 7.62 1.84
C PRO A 309 -2.49 8.99 1.16
N ARG A 310 -1.40 9.27 0.44
CA ARG A 310 -1.23 10.52 -0.33
C ARG A 310 -2.09 10.58 -1.59
N ARG A 311 -2.63 9.44 -2.04
CA ARG A 311 -3.56 9.36 -3.16
C ARG A 311 -5.01 9.26 -2.72
N ILE A 312 -5.32 8.35 -1.79
CA ILE A 312 -6.70 7.99 -1.44
C ILE A 312 -7.09 8.38 -0.01
N GLY A 313 -6.20 9.07 0.70
CA GLY A 313 -6.39 9.41 2.10
C GLY A 313 -6.17 8.24 3.06
N ARG A 314 -5.93 8.57 4.33
CA ARG A 314 -5.64 7.61 5.40
C ARG A 314 -6.77 6.59 5.60
N GLN A 315 -8.02 7.04 5.58
CA GLN A 315 -9.17 6.19 5.87
C GLN A 315 -9.42 5.11 4.81
N ASN A 316 -9.35 5.47 3.51
CA ASN A 316 -9.47 4.48 2.44
C ASN A 316 -8.27 3.52 2.42
N THR A 317 -7.08 4.00 2.78
CA THR A 317 -5.90 3.16 2.93
C THR A 317 -6.07 2.16 4.07
N ALA A 318 -6.57 2.61 5.23
CA ALA A 318 -6.87 1.73 6.35
C ALA A 318 -7.96 0.70 5.98
N LYS A 319 -9.01 1.12 5.28
CA LYS A 319 -10.07 0.22 4.77
C LYS A 319 -9.50 -0.86 3.86
N LEU A 320 -8.64 -0.47 2.88
CA LEU A 320 -8.03 -1.40 1.93
C LEU A 320 -7.09 -2.40 2.62
N GLY A 321 -6.20 -1.92 3.51
CA GLY A 321 -5.20 -2.77 4.17
C GLY A 321 -5.78 -3.65 5.28
N LEU A 322 -6.78 -3.17 6.05
CA LEU A 322 -7.40 -3.97 7.10
C LEU A 322 -8.38 -5.00 6.55
N SER A 323 -9.03 -4.73 5.42
CA SER A 323 -9.89 -5.74 4.78
C SER A 323 -9.09 -6.80 4.04
N GLY A 324 -7.93 -6.45 3.48
CA GLY A 324 -7.19 -7.28 2.53
C GLY A 324 -7.98 -7.58 1.24
N ALA A 325 -9.16 -6.99 1.08
CA ALA A 325 -10.02 -7.17 -0.08
C ALA A 325 -9.42 -6.47 -1.31
N SER A 326 -9.71 -7.01 -2.49
CA SER A 326 -9.32 -6.35 -3.74
C SER A 326 -10.39 -5.36 -4.19
N ILE A 327 -9.94 -4.25 -4.79
CA ILE A 327 -10.77 -3.31 -5.53
C ILE A 327 -10.46 -3.38 -7.03
N ASP A 328 -11.45 -3.13 -7.87
CA ASP A 328 -11.31 -3.06 -9.32
C ASP A 328 -10.74 -1.71 -9.79
N ALA A 329 -10.46 -1.60 -11.09
CA ALA A 329 -9.95 -0.37 -11.70
C ALA A 329 -10.93 0.81 -11.54
N ASN A 330 -12.23 0.57 -11.62
CA ASN A 330 -13.23 1.62 -11.46
C ASN A 330 -13.26 2.17 -10.04
N GLN A 331 -13.20 1.30 -9.02
CA GLN A 331 -13.12 1.74 -7.64
C GLN A 331 -11.80 2.45 -7.34
N ALA A 332 -10.68 1.94 -7.88
CA ALA A 332 -9.37 2.57 -7.76
C ALA A 332 -9.34 3.98 -8.38
N LEU A 333 -9.99 4.16 -9.53
CA LEU A 333 -10.14 5.47 -10.18
C LEU A 333 -11.01 6.42 -9.33
N ARG A 334 -12.16 5.94 -8.84
CA ARG A 334 -13.04 6.76 -7.97
C ARG A 334 -12.33 7.25 -6.70
N TRP A 335 -11.47 6.42 -6.12
CA TRP A 335 -10.69 6.80 -4.94
C TRP A 335 -9.48 7.69 -5.26
N GLY A 336 -9.07 7.78 -6.52
CA GLY A 336 -7.86 8.48 -6.94
C GLY A 336 -6.58 7.68 -6.76
N LEU A 337 -6.69 6.35 -6.56
CA LEU A 337 -5.53 5.46 -6.49
C LEU A 337 -4.80 5.39 -7.83
N ILE A 338 -5.56 5.38 -8.92
CA ILE A 338 -5.09 5.48 -10.30
C ILE A 338 -5.66 6.72 -10.98
N ASP A 339 -5.03 7.15 -12.07
CA ASP A 339 -5.37 8.42 -12.74
C ASP A 339 -6.19 8.20 -14.01
N VAL A 340 -6.05 7.04 -14.68
CA VAL A 340 -6.75 6.74 -15.91
C VAL A 340 -6.87 5.24 -16.15
N ILE A 341 -8.02 4.84 -16.75
CA ILE A 341 -8.22 3.48 -17.26
C ILE A 341 -8.04 3.54 -18.80
N LYS A 342 -7.14 2.71 -19.32
CA LYS A 342 -6.85 2.56 -20.75
C LYS A 342 -6.58 1.11 -21.10
N ASP A 343 -6.97 0.70 -22.31
CA ASP A 343 -6.62 -0.59 -22.90
C ASP A 343 -5.13 -0.71 -23.20
#